data_8f1a26813c6d8f48ded1aa3cc796500d
#
_entry.id   8f1a26813c6d8f48ded1aa3cc796500d
#
_cell.length_a   1.000
_cell.length_b   1.000
_cell.length_c   1.000
_cell.angle_alpha   90.00
_cell.angle_beta   90.00
_cell.angle_gamma   90.00
#
_symmetry.space_group_name_H-M   'P 1'
#
loop_
_entity.id
_entity.type
_entity.pdbx_description
1 polymer ?
#
loop_
_entity_poly.entity_id
_entity_poly.type
_entity_poly.pdbx_seq_one_letter_code
_entity_poly.pdbx_strand_id
1 'polypeptide(L)'
;MAQEYDVIVIGAGHAGIEAGLASARRGAKTLMLTINLDNIAFMPCNPSVGGPAKGIVVREIDALGGQMAKTIDKTHIQMRMLNTGKGPAVRALRAQADKVLYQQEMKKVIEDEENLDIMQGMVDDLMIEDDVIKGVRTNIGTEYWAEAVIITTGTFLRGEIILGNMKYSSGPNHQLPSISLADNLRNLGFEVVRFKTGTPPRVNAKTIDYSKTEIQPGDDVGRAFSFETTEYILDQLPCWLTYTNADTHQVIDDNLHLSAMYSGMIKGTGPRYCPSIEDKFVRFNDKPRHQLFLEPEGRNTNEVYVQGLSTSLPEHVQRQMVETIPGLEKADMMRAGYAIEYDALVPTQLWPTLETKKIKNLYTAGQINGTSGYEEAAGQGIMAGINAAARVQNKDEVVLSRSDAYIGVLIDDLVTKGTNEPYRLLTSRAEYRLLIRHDNADLRLTDLGHELGMISEERYARFNAKRDMIKSEQERLASIRVKPHNRVQEIIEAQGGSRLKDGILALELLRRPEMTYDLILEILDESHVLPSDVEEQVEIQTKYEGYINKSLQQVEKVKRMEEKKIPEDLDYSVVDSLATEAREKLAEVKPLNIAQASRISGVNPADISILLVFLEQGKIQRVKN
;
A
#
# COMPACT_ATOMS: atom_id res chain seq x y z
N MET A 1 -24.90 17.09 25.62
CA MET A 1 -25.20 17.52 24.24
C MET A 1 -24.56 16.48 23.34
N ALA A 2 -25.30 15.93 22.37
CA ALA A 2 -24.73 15.03 21.38
C ALA A 2 -23.67 15.79 20.59
N GLN A 3 -22.50 15.22 20.39
CA GLN A 3 -21.45 15.81 19.57
C GLN A 3 -21.68 15.38 18.12
N GLU A 4 -21.84 16.35 17.23
CA GLU A 4 -22.10 16.14 15.80
C GLU A 4 -20.85 16.42 14.98
N TYR A 5 -20.55 15.49 14.07
CA TYR A 5 -19.46 15.55 13.11
C TYR A 5 -19.99 15.28 11.69
N ASP A 6 -19.21 15.62 10.69
CA ASP A 6 -19.51 15.22 9.32
C ASP A 6 -19.05 13.77 9.08
N VAL A 7 -17.85 13.46 9.55
CA VAL A 7 -17.21 12.14 9.37
C VAL A 7 -16.66 11.62 10.70
N ILE A 8 -16.89 10.35 11.01
CA ILE A 8 -16.22 9.63 12.11
C ILE A 8 -15.32 8.54 11.54
N VAL A 9 -14.09 8.49 12.01
CA VAL A 9 -13.12 7.43 11.69
C VAL A 9 -12.88 6.56 12.91
N ILE A 10 -13.07 5.25 12.78
CA ILE A 10 -12.84 4.27 13.83
C ILE A 10 -11.48 3.61 13.64
N GLY A 11 -10.52 3.93 14.51
CA GLY A 11 -9.14 3.43 14.47
C GLY A 11 -8.16 4.50 14.01
N ALA A 12 -6.97 4.53 14.63
CA ALA A 12 -5.86 5.42 14.33
C ALA A 12 -4.61 4.66 13.85
N GLY A 13 -4.81 3.57 13.12
CA GLY A 13 -3.78 2.92 12.31
C GLY A 13 -3.58 3.67 10.99
N HIS A 14 -2.72 3.15 10.10
CA HIS A 14 -2.36 3.84 8.87
C HIS A 14 -3.57 4.18 7.96
N ALA A 15 -4.56 3.30 7.89
CA ALA A 15 -5.79 3.59 7.15
C ALA A 15 -6.61 4.72 7.80
N GLY A 16 -6.78 4.65 9.13
CA GLY A 16 -7.56 5.66 9.87
C GLY A 16 -6.94 7.04 9.81
N ILE A 17 -5.62 7.11 9.92
CA ILE A 17 -4.87 8.36 9.85
C ILE A 17 -5.05 9.05 8.49
N GLU A 18 -4.81 8.33 7.40
CA GLU A 18 -4.96 8.91 6.06
C GLU A 18 -6.43 9.25 5.75
N ALA A 19 -7.39 8.46 6.25
CA ALA A 19 -8.81 8.75 6.12
C ALA A 19 -9.22 10.01 6.89
N GLY A 20 -8.79 10.12 8.15
CA GLY A 20 -9.10 11.29 9.00
C GLY A 20 -8.48 12.58 8.46
N LEU A 21 -7.19 12.54 8.09
CA LEU A 21 -6.51 13.69 7.51
C LEU A 21 -7.11 14.10 6.16
N ALA A 22 -7.46 13.15 5.29
CA ALA A 22 -8.09 13.46 4.01
C ALA A 22 -9.46 14.12 4.19
N SER A 23 -10.30 13.60 5.08
CA SER A 23 -11.60 14.18 5.39
C SER A 23 -11.48 15.59 5.95
N ALA A 24 -10.59 15.79 6.93
CA ALA A 24 -10.36 17.09 7.59
C ALA A 24 -9.77 18.12 6.62
N ARG A 25 -8.76 17.75 5.82
CA ARG A 25 -8.12 18.63 4.82
C ARG A 25 -9.09 19.06 3.72
N ARG A 26 -10.09 18.24 3.43
CA ARG A 26 -11.21 18.61 2.54
C ARG A 26 -12.28 19.47 3.24
N GLY A 27 -12.07 19.86 4.49
CA GLY A 27 -12.95 20.75 5.25
C GLY A 27 -14.14 20.06 5.92
N ALA A 28 -14.16 18.72 6.02
CA ALA A 28 -15.17 18.00 6.79
C ALA A 28 -14.78 17.97 8.27
N LYS A 29 -15.72 18.33 9.17
CA LYS A 29 -15.51 18.21 10.62
C LYS A 29 -15.43 16.74 10.99
N THR A 30 -14.24 16.26 11.34
CA THR A 30 -13.93 14.85 11.48
C THR A 30 -13.58 14.50 12.93
N LEU A 31 -14.11 13.38 13.42
CA LEU A 31 -13.70 12.77 14.68
C LEU A 31 -12.97 11.45 14.41
N MET A 32 -11.80 11.28 15.00
CA MET A 32 -11.09 10.00 15.02
C MET A 32 -11.20 9.38 16.41
N LEU A 33 -11.75 8.17 16.49
CA LEU A 33 -11.83 7.37 17.71
C LEU A 33 -10.81 6.23 17.69
N THR A 34 -9.97 6.15 18.70
CA THR A 34 -8.98 5.07 18.84
C THR A 34 -9.06 4.44 20.23
N ILE A 35 -8.76 3.15 20.31
CA ILE A 35 -8.75 2.42 21.59
C ILE A 35 -7.68 2.97 22.54
N ASN A 36 -6.55 3.44 22.01
CA ASN A 36 -5.44 3.97 22.79
C ASN A 36 -4.70 5.06 22.02
N LEU A 37 -4.65 6.27 22.59
CA LEU A 37 -3.95 7.43 22.02
C LEU A 37 -2.41 7.26 21.94
N ASP A 38 -1.83 6.33 22.73
CA ASP A 38 -0.39 6.06 22.69
C ASP A 38 -0.01 5.06 21.58
N ASN A 39 -0.99 4.52 20.86
CA ASN A 39 -0.80 3.57 19.77
C ASN A 39 -1.18 4.11 18.38
N ILE A 40 -1.24 5.43 18.22
CA ILE A 40 -1.44 6.07 16.91
C ILE A 40 -0.29 5.67 15.97
N ALA A 41 -0.59 5.30 14.73
CA ALA A 41 0.38 4.85 13.74
C ALA A 41 1.27 3.68 14.21
N PHE A 42 0.75 2.83 15.09
CA PHE A 42 1.50 1.72 15.64
C PHE A 42 1.93 0.73 14.55
N MET A 43 3.21 0.32 14.62
CA MET A 43 3.80 -0.68 13.74
C MET A 43 4.08 -1.99 14.50
N PRO A 44 3.09 -2.87 14.69
CA PRO A 44 3.26 -4.09 15.49
C PRO A 44 4.11 -5.16 14.79
N CYS A 45 4.25 -5.05 13.49
CA CYS A 45 5.05 -5.93 12.65
C CYS A 45 6.35 -5.21 12.20
N ASN A 46 6.84 -5.45 11.00
CA ASN A 46 8.06 -4.84 10.47
C ASN A 46 7.96 -3.30 10.52
N PRO A 47 8.88 -2.60 11.23
CA PRO A 47 8.89 -1.14 11.29
C PRO A 47 9.50 -0.54 10.02
N SER A 48 8.93 -0.84 8.87
CA SER A 48 9.38 -0.36 7.56
C SER A 48 8.24 0.12 6.70
N VAL A 49 8.52 1.10 5.84
CA VAL A 49 7.61 1.68 4.86
C VAL A 49 8.22 1.54 3.47
N GLY A 50 7.40 1.15 2.48
CA GLY A 50 7.81 1.04 1.09
C GLY A 50 8.28 -0.35 0.67
N GLY A 51 9.15 -0.38 -0.31
CA GLY A 51 9.55 -1.60 -1.03
C GLY A 51 8.82 -1.76 -2.36
N PRO A 52 9.07 -2.88 -3.10
CA PRO A 52 8.48 -3.08 -4.42
C PRO A 52 6.94 -2.95 -4.40
N ALA A 53 6.38 -2.22 -5.34
CA ALA A 53 4.98 -1.77 -5.43
C ALA A 53 4.57 -0.82 -4.28
N LYS A 54 4.86 -1.16 -3.04
CA LYS A 54 4.44 -0.41 -1.85
C LYS A 54 5.03 1.00 -1.80
N GLY A 55 6.32 1.16 -2.12
CA GLY A 55 6.96 2.48 -2.21
C GLY A 55 6.32 3.39 -3.26
N ILE A 56 5.72 2.81 -4.30
CA ILE A 56 4.94 3.56 -5.29
C ILE A 56 3.66 4.09 -4.65
N VAL A 57 2.94 3.24 -3.90
CA VAL A 57 1.73 3.65 -3.18
C VAL A 57 2.01 4.78 -2.19
N VAL A 58 3.13 4.72 -1.46
CA VAL A 58 3.52 5.81 -0.54
C VAL A 58 3.66 7.14 -1.27
N ARG A 59 4.27 7.15 -2.45
CA ARG A 59 4.38 8.34 -3.28
C ARG A 59 3.05 8.78 -3.90
N GLU A 60 2.17 7.85 -4.21
CA GLU A 60 0.82 8.17 -4.67
C GLU A 60 -0.02 8.83 -3.57
N ILE A 61 0.08 8.32 -2.33
CA ILE A 61 -0.53 8.94 -1.14
C ILE A 61 -0.01 10.37 -0.97
N ASP A 62 1.30 10.59 -1.07
CA ASP A 62 1.90 11.92 -0.97
C ASP A 62 1.42 12.86 -2.08
N ALA A 63 1.39 12.39 -3.32
CA ALA A 63 0.93 13.16 -4.48
C ALA A 63 -0.53 13.61 -4.35
N LEU A 64 -1.36 12.83 -3.66
CA LEU A 64 -2.74 13.18 -3.32
C LEU A 64 -2.85 14.13 -2.10
N GLY A 65 -1.75 14.39 -1.37
CA GLY A 65 -1.76 15.23 -0.18
C GLY A 65 -1.81 14.47 1.15
N GLY A 66 -1.52 13.15 1.15
CA GLY A 66 -1.45 12.33 2.36
C GLY A 66 -0.20 12.56 3.21
N GLN A 67 -0.05 11.81 4.28
CA GLN A 67 0.91 12.08 5.35
C GLN A 67 2.03 11.05 5.48
N MET A 68 1.81 9.78 5.14
CA MET A 68 2.77 8.68 5.40
C MET A 68 4.18 8.99 4.91
N ALA A 69 4.33 9.53 3.69
CA ALA A 69 5.62 9.88 3.09
C ALA A 69 6.36 10.95 3.89
N LYS A 70 5.66 12.02 4.28
CA LYS A 70 6.25 13.13 5.05
C LYS A 70 6.73 12.67 6.43
N THR A 71 5.98 11.81 7.07
CA THR A 71 6.32 11.30 8.40
C THR A 71 7.49 10.33 8.35
N ILE A 72 7.53 9.40 7.39
CA ILE A 72 8.67 8.48 7.28
C ILE A 72 9.96 9.20 6.86
N ASP A 73 9.88 10.24 6.02
CA ASP A 73 11.04 11.03 5.64
C ASP A 73 11.72 11.71 6.84
N LYS A 74 10.94 12.14 7.84
CA LYS A 74 11.44 12.75 9.08
C LYS A 74 11.93 11.74 10.12
N THR A 75 11.53 10.48 10.05
CA THR A 75 11.67 9.52 11.16
C THR A 75 12.33 8.21 10.76
N HIS A 76 12.79 8.07 9.54
CA HIS A 76 13.50 6.86 9.13
C HIS A 76 14.90 6.80 9.76
N ILE A 77 15.37 5.58 9.97
CA ILE A 77 16.74 5.29 10.39
C ILE A 77 17.59 4.75 9.25
N GLN A 78 16.94 4.27 8.18
CA GLN A 78 17.59 3.82 6.95
C GLN A 78 16.67 4.03 5.76
N MET A 79 17.25 4.41 4.61
CA MET A 79 16.56 4.55 3.32
C MET A 79 17.37 3.88 2.22
N ARG A 80 16.69 3.10 1.36
CA ARG A 80 17.31 2.43 0.21
C ARG A 80 16.41 2.47 -1.01
N MET A 81 17.00 2.70 -2.19
CA MET A 81 16.33 2.44 -3.46
C MET A 81 16.52 0.97 -3.85
N LEU A 82 15.42 0.27 -4.03
CA LEU A 82 15.40 -1.13 -4.44
C LEU A 82 15.26 -1.26 -5.96
N ASN A 83 15.74 -2.39 -6.49
CA ASN A 83 15.66 -2.72 -7.92
C ASN A 83 16.36 -1.71 -8.85
N THR A 84 17.43 -1.07 -8.41
CA THR A 84 18.20 -0.09 -9.20
C THR A 84 18.77 -0.66 -10.49
N GLY A 85 19.16 -1.94 -10.51
CA GLY A 85 19.63 -2.66 -11.71
C GLY A 85 18.50 -3.11 -12.66
N LYS A 86 17.22 -2.84 -12.32
CA LYS A 86 16.06 -3.12 -13.16
C LYS A 86 15.51 -1.80 -13.71
N GLY A 87 14.66 -1.86 -14.72
CA GLY A 87 14.07 -0.66 -15.31
C GLY A 87 13.16 0.13 -14.32
N PRO A 88 12.78 1.38 -14.65
CA PRO A 88 12.08 2.30 -13.76
C PRO A 88 10.71 1.78 -13.29
N ALA A 89 10.09 0.88 -14.03
CA ALA A 89 8.78 0.30 -13.72
C ALA A 89 8.71 -0.50 -12.41
N VAL A 90 9.84 -0.88 -11.81
CA VAL A 90 9.91 -1.69 -10.58
C VAL A 90 10.84 -1.10 -9.52
N ARG A 91 11.45 0.04 -9.76
CA ARG A 91 12.22 0.77 -8.74
C ARG A 91 11.27 1.24 -7.65
N ALA A 92 11.70 1.17 -6.41
CA ALA A 92 10.93 1.67 -5.29
C ALA A 92 11.81 1.93 -4.07
N LEU A 93 11.52 2.99 -3.32
CA LEU A 93 12.13 3.27 -2.02
C LEU A 93 11.61 2.31 -0.94
N ARG A 94 12.50 1.97 -0.01
CA ARG A 94 12.16 1.33 1.26
C ARG A 94 12.89 2.05 2.38
N ALA A 95 12.15 2.42 3.42
CA ALA A 95 12.68 3.02 4.63
C ALA A 95 12.46 2.11 5.84
N GLN A 96 13.46 2.02 6.70
CA GLN A 96 13.33 1.49 8.05
C GLN A 96 12.95 2.65 8.98
N ALA A 97 11.86 2.53 9.70
CA ALA A 97 11.38 3.56 10.62
C ALA A 97 12.06 3.49 11.98
N ASP A 98 12.31 4.64 12.62
CA ASP A 98 12.29 4.71 14.07
C ASP A 98 10.83 4.65 14.52
N LYS A 99 10.43 3.51 15.04
CA LYS A 99 9.05 3.18 15.36
C LYS A 99 8.40 4.17 16.32
N VAL A 100 9.13 4.60 17.34
CA VAL A 100 8.62 5.52 18.36
C VAL A 100 8.54 6.95 17.82
N LEU A 101 9.57 7.41 17.13
CA LEU A 101 9.56 8.74 16.51
C LEU A 101 8.47 8.86 15.44
N TYR A 102 8.25 7.81 14.64
CA TYR A 102 7.18 7.77 13.65
C TYR A 102 5.79 7.94 14.30
N GLN A 103 5.53 7.25 15.41
CA GLN A 103 4.29 7.39 16.16
C GLN A 103 4.12 8.80 16.74
N GLN A 104 5.19 9.36 17.33
CA GLN A 104 5.17 10.70 17.92
C GLN A 104 4.93 11.79 16.87
N GLU A 105 5.64 11.73 15.74
CA GLU A 105 5.45 12.69 14.64
C GLU A 105 4.02 12.58 14.07
N MET A 106 3.51 11.37 13.87
CA MET A 106 2.18 11.17 13.34
C MET A 106 1.09 11.65 14.31
N LYS A 107 1.26 11.37 15.61
CA LYS A 107 0.34 11.86 16.65
C LYS A 107 0.28 13.38 16.64
N LYS A 108 1.44 14.05 16.57
CA LYS A 108 1.52 15.50 16.51
C LYS A 108 0.79 16.05 15.29
N VAL A 109 0.99 15.45 14.11
CA VAL A 109 0.30 15.90 12.88
C VAL A 109 -1.22 15.81 13.01
N ILE A 110 -1.73 14.74 13.63
CA ILE A 110 -3.17 14.56 13.83
C ILE A 110 -3.72 15.57 14.84
N GLU A 111 -3.01 15.80 15.94
CA GLU A 111 -3.43 16.74 16.99
C GLU A 111 -3.39 18.20 16.51
N ASP A 112 -2.49 18.53 15.57
CA ASP A 112 -2.35 19.87 14.99
C ASP A 112 -3.27 20.11 13.77
N GLU A 113 -3.95 19.07 13.24
CA GLU A 113 -4.77 19.19 12.02
C GLU A 113 -6.08 19.90 12.30
N GLU A 114 -6.36 20.97 11.55
CA GLU A 114 -7.67 21.65 11.59
C GLU A 114 -8.79 20.68 11.16
N ASN A 115 -9.97 20.86 11.73
CA ASN A 115 -11.16 20.04 11.48
C ASN A 115 -11.03 18.55 11.87
N LEU A 116 -9.99 18.18 12.62
CA LEU A 116 -9.78 16.81 13.10
C LEU A 116 -9.69 16.75 14.62
N ASP A 117 -10.71 16.22 15.26
CA ASP A 117 -10.69 15.87 16.67
C ASP A 117 -10.26 14.42 16.85
N ILE A 118 -9.41 14.14 17.84
CA ILE A 118 -9.03 12.78 18.21
C ILE A 118 -9.41 12.48 19.66
N MET A 119 -10.03 11.31 19.88
CA MET A 119 -10.46 10.88 21.21
C MET A 119 -10.17 9.40 21.44
N GLN A 120 -9.87 9.07 22.69
CA GLN A 120 -9.79 7.68 23.11
C GLN A 120 -11.19 7.14 23.37
N GLY A 121 -11.56 6.08 22.65
CA GLY A 121 -12.85 5.41 22.79
C GLY A 121 -12.88 4.11 21.97
N MET A 122 -13.45 3.07 22.54
CA MET A 122 -13.71 1.81 21.85
C MET A 122 -15.14 1.83 21.32
N VAL A 123 -15.30 1.74 20.00
CA VAL A 123 -16.62 1.67 19.37
C VAL A 123 -17.13 0.24 19.42
N ASP A 124 -18.32 0.07 19.98
CA ASP A 124 -19.03 -1.22 20.08
C ASP A 124 -20.17 -1.36 19.07
N ASP A 125 -20.91 -0.28 18.82
CA ASP A 125 -22.09 -0.29 17.96
C ASP A 125 -22.07 0.79 16.89
N LEU A 126 -22.66 0.45 15.74
CA LEU A 126 -23.01 1.37 14.65
C LEU A 126 -24.48 1.75 14.78
N MET A 127 -24.79 3.04 14.83
CA MET A 127 -26.15 3.55 14.85
C MET A 127 -26.67 3.71 13.43
N ILE A 128 -27.68 2.91 13.06
CA ILE A 128 -28.18 2.82 11.69
C ILE A 128 -29.70 3.04 11.68
N GLU A 129 -30.17 3.85 10.73
CA GLU A 129 -31.59 4.06 10.46
C GLU A 129 -31.84 3.95 8.94
N ASP A 130 -32.79 3.12 8.55
CA ASP A 130 -33.18 2.93 7.15
C ASP A 130 -31.97 2.60 6.20
N ASP A 131 -31.11 1.70 6.64
CA ASP A 131 -29.87 1.30 5.95
C ASP A 131 -28.86 2.46 5.73
N VAL A 132 -28.95 3.53 6.51
CA VAL A 132 -28.03 4.67 6.51
C VAL A 132 -27.34 4.78 7.87
N ILE A 133 -26.02 4.92 7.88
CA ILE A 133 -25.26 5.18 9.11
C ILE A 133 -25.63 6.58 9.66
N LYS A 134 -25.74 6.67 10.99
CA LYS A 134 -26.05 7.93 11.71
C LYS A 134 -25.00 8.29 12.74
N GLY A 135 -24.13 7.35 13.08
CA GLY A 135 -23.11 7.57 14.09
C GLY A 135 -22.65 6.26 14.73
N VAL A 136 -21.99 6.41 15.88
CA VAL A 136 -21.38 5.29 16.62
C VAL A 136 -21.65 5.40 18.11
N ARG A 137 -21.65 4.27 18.81
CA ARG A 137 -21.72 4.20 20.27
C ARG A 137 -20.48 3.48 20.81
N THR A 138 -19.87 4.08 21.83
CA THR A 138 -18.70 3.50 22.50
C THR A 138 -19.12 2.48 23.57
N ASN A 139 -18.16 1.68 24.03
CA ASN A 139 -18.35 0.68 25.10
C ASN A 139 -18.78 1.24 26.44
N ILE A 140 -18.60 2.54 26.67
CA ILE A 140 -19.07 3.27 27.86
C ILE A 140 -20.41 3.99 27.65
N GLY A 141 -21.05 3.75 26.49
CA GLY A 141 -22.38 4.30 26.18
C GLY A 141 -22.40 5.71 25.60
N THR A 142 -21.23 6.32 25.32
CA THR A 142 -21.19 7.64 24.66
C THR A 142 -21.55 7.49 23.18
N GLU A 143 -22.46 8.34 22.72
CA GLU A 143 -22.89 8.41 21.32
C GLU A 143 -22.27 9.61 20.61
N TYR A 144 -21.75 9.37 19.41
CA TYR A 144 -21.26 10.37 18.47
C TYR A 144 -22.03 10.26 17.18
N TRP A 145 -22.58 11.37 16.70
CA TRP A 145 -23.39 11.43 15.48
C TRP A 145 -22.57 11.94 14.32
N ALA A 146 -22.76 11.33 13.15
CA ALA A 146 -22.11 11.76 11.91
C ALA A 146 -22.91 11.32 10.69
N GLU A 147 -22.71 12.05 9.59
CA GLU A 147 -23.32 11.71 8.30
C GLU A 147 -22.59 10.54 7.60
N ALA A 148 -21.28 10.37 7.85
CA ALA A 148 -20.49 9.25 7.33
C ALA A 148 -19.58 8.65 8.40
N VAL A 149 -19.31 7.33 8.31
CA VAL A 149 -18.42 6.60 9.21
C VAL A 149 -17.45 5.75 8.39
N ILE A 150 -16.17 5.75 8.78
CA ILE A 150 -15.12 4.95 8.17
C ILE A 150 -14.54 3.98 9.21
N ILE A 151 -14.64 2.68 8.97
CA ILE A 151 -14.11 1.64 9.87
C ILE A 151 -12.72 1.23 9.41
N THR A 152 -11.73 1.34 10.30
CA THR A 152 -10.32 1.02 10.04
C THR A 152 -9.67 0.23 11.17
N THR A 153 -10.35 -0.80 11.64
CA THR A 153 -10.02 -1.56 12.86
C THR A 153 -8.77 -2.44 12.77
N GLY A 154 -8.26 -2.69 11.57
CA GLY A 154 -7.04 -3.49 11.38
C GLY A 154 -7.14 -4.88 12.00
N THR A 155 -6.06 -5.34 12.63
CA THR A 155 -5.98 -6.65 13.31
C THR A 155 -6.64 -6.68 14.70
N PHE A 156 -7.22 -5.57 15.13
CA PHE A 156 -7.95 -5.51 16.42
C PHE A 156 -9.35 -6.15 16.34
N LEU A 157 -9.94 -6.22 15.13
CA LEU A 157 -11.31 -6.71 14.96
C LEU A 157 -11.38 -8.21 15.31
N ARG A 158 -11.94 -8.53 16.47
CA ARG A 158 -11.95 -9.88 17.08
C ARG A 158 -10.56 -10.52 17.05
N GLY A 159 -9.55 -9.74 17.45
CA GLY A 159 -8.17 -10.20 17.50
C GLY A 159 -7.95 -11.32 18.51
N GLU A 160 -7.16 -12.34 18.15
CA GLU A 160 -6.75 -13.42 19.02
C GLU A 160 -5.27 -13.73 18.78
N ILE A 161 -4.46 -13.61 19.84
CA ILE A 161 -3.05 -13.99 19.81
C ILE A 161 -2.93 -15.50 20.04
N ILE A 162 -2.04 -16.13 19.27
CA ILE A 162 -1.79 -17.56 19.32
C ILE A 162 -0.28 -17.79 19.39
N LEU A 163 0.13 -18.54 20.40
CA LEU A 163 1.53 -18.87 20.71
C LEU A 163 1.60 -20.32 21.22
N GLY A 164 2.16 -21.22 20.42
CA GLY A 164 2.14 -22.65 20.73
C GLY A 164 0.70 -23.15 20.93
N ASN A 165 0.41 -23.65 22.09
CA ASN A 165 -0.91 -24.17 22.48
C ASN A 165 -1.78 -23.14 23.24
N MET A 166 -1.34 -21.90 23.35
CA MET A 166 -2.11 -20.83 23.99
C MET A 166 -2.82 -19.99 22.95
N LYS A 167 -4.08 -19.69 23.21
CA LYS A 167 -4.91 -18.78 22.42
C LYS A 167 -5.72 -17.89 23.36
N TYR A 168 -5.66 -16.59 23.15
CA TYR A 168 -6.41 -15.63 23.97
C TYR A 168 -6.81 -14.40 23.17
N SER A 169 -7.91 -13.80 23.58
CA SER A 169 -8.48 -12.60 22.96
C SER A 169 -7.56 -11.41 23.21
N SER A 170 -7.01 -10.84 22.12
CA SER A 170 -6.08 -9.72 22.17
C SER A 170 -5.93 -9.10 20.79
N GLY A 171 -5.76 -7.78 20.73
CA GLY A 171 -5.18 -7.11 19.57
C GLY A 171 -3.65 -7.29 19.52
N PRO A 172 -2.97 -6.72 18.51
CA PRO A 172 -1.53 -6.81 18.39
C PRO A 172 -0.83 -6.19 19.61
N ASN A 173 0.34 -6.73 19.95
CA ASN A 173 1.12 -6.30 21.11
C ASN A 173 0.33 -6.32 22.45
N HIS A 174 -0.52 -7.32 22.62
CA HIS A 174 -1.32 -7.55 23.84
C HIS A 174 -2.29 -6.41 24.19
N GLN A 175 -2.75 -5.65 23.20
CA GLN A 175 -3.76 -4.60 23.34
C GLN A 175 -5.17 -5.19 23.43
N LEU A 176 -6.14 -4.38 23.88
CA LEU A 176 -7.54 -4.78 23.90
C LEU A 176 -8.07 -5.01 22.48
N PRO A 177 -8.78 -6.12 22.21
CA PRO A 177 -9.40 -6.36 20.91
C PRO A 177 -10.79 -5.72 20.82
N SER A 178 -11.25 -5.42 19.61
CA SER A 178 -12.60 -4.96 19.32
C SER A 178 -13.50 -6.16 19.00
N ILE A 179 -14.29 -6.60 19.97
CA ILE A 179 -15.15 -7.78 19.84
C ILE A 179 -16.59 -7.39 19.51
N SER A 180 -17.17 -6.48 20.28
CA SER A 180 -18.57 -6.07 20.12
C SER A 180 -18.86 -5.51 18.73
N LEU A 181 -17.96 -4.69 18.19
CA LEU A 181 -18.10 -4.17 16.82
C LEU A 181 -18.04 -5.31 15.78
N ALA A 182 -17.22 -6.34 16.00
CA ALA A 182 -17.18 -7.51 15.12
C ALA A 182 -18.50 -8.27 15.12
N ASP A 183 -19.14 -8.42 16.30
CA ASP A 183 -20.46 -9.02 16.41
C ASP A 183 -21.54 -8.13 15.78
N ASN A 184 -21.46 -6.83 15.98
CA ASN A 184 -22.37 -5.86 15.38
C ASN A 184 -22.35 -5.96 13.84
N LEU A 185 -21.16 -6.00 13.22
CA LEU A 185 -21.02 -6.17 11.76
C LEU A 185 -21.63 -7.48 11.26
N ARG A 186 -21.45 -8.61 11.99
CA ARG A 186 -22.11 -9.88 11.64
C ARG A 186 -23.63 -9.79 11.77
N ASN A 187 -24.13 -9.19 12.83
CA ASN A 187 -25.56 -9.01 13.06
C ASN A 187 -26.21 -8.14 11.99
N LEU A 188 -25.48 -7.18 11.45
CA LEU A 188 -25.89 -6.37 10.31
C LEU A 188 -25.84 -7.16 8.98
N GLY A 189 -25.38 -8.42 9.02
CA GLY A 189 -25.35 -9.35 7.91
C GLY A 189 -24.21 -9.12 6.93
N PHE A 190 -23.10 -8.53 7.36
CA PHE A 190 -21.87 -8.53 6.57
C PHE A 190 -21.25 -9.93 6.56
N GLU A 191 -20.76 -10.33 5.40
CA GLU A 191 -19.96 -11.54 5.26
C GLU A 191 -18.55 -11.27 5.78
N VAL A 192 -18.11 -12.10 6.73
CA VAL A 192 -16.86 -11.96 7.47
C VAL A 192 -16.01 -13.20 7.26
N VAL A 193 -14.73 -12.99 6.97
CA VAL A 193 -13.70 -14.03 6.88
C VAL A 193 -12.69 -13.89 8.01
N ARG A 194 -11.99 -14.99 8.31
CA ARG A 194 -10.94 -15.01 9.33
C ARG A 194 -9.58 -15.08 8.67
N PHE A 195 -8.73 -14.11 8.92
CA PHE A 195 -7.35 -14.08 8.46
C PHE A 195 -6.35 -14.18 9.60
N LYS A 196 -5.12 -14.53 9.26
CA LYS A 196 -4.01 -14.67 10.17
C LYS A 196 -2.82 -13.87 9.65
N THR A 197 -2.12 -13.21 10.57
CA THR A 197 -0.77 -12.70 10.33
C THR A 197 0.14 -13.11 11.49
N GLY A 198 1.40 -12.67 11.50
CA GLY A 198 2.33 -13.01 12.57
C GLY A 198 3.47 -12.01 12.66
N THR A 199 4.20 -12.09 13.75
CA THR A 199 5.37 -11.26 14.01
C THR A 199 6.51 -12.14 14.52
N PRO A 200 7.80 -11.83 14.20
CA PRO A 200 8.95 -12.55 14.71
C PRO A 200 9.34 -12.10 16.11
N PRO A 201 10.24 -12.80 16.78
CA PRO A 201 10.83 -12.35 18.02
C PRO A 201 11.65 -11.05 17.84
N ARG A 202 11.81 -10.31 18.96
CA ARG A 202 12.76 -9.21 19.08
C ARG A 202 13.88 -9.65 20.01
N VAL A 203 15.11 -9.29 19.64
CA VAL A 203 16.32 -9.60 20.39
C VAL A 203 17.02 -8.33 20.84
N ASN A 204 17.84 -8.43 21.89
CA ASN A 204 18.58 -7.31 22.46
C ASN A 204 19.87 -7.05 21.67
N ALA A 205 20.00 -5.88 21.06
CA ALA A 205 21.16 -5.45 20.28
C ALA A 205 22.51 -5.62 21.01
N LYS A 206 22.52 -5.47 22.36
CA LYS A 206 23.74 -5.64 23.18
C LYS A 206 24.27 -7.06 23.20
N THR A 207 23.46 -8.04 22.85
CA THR A 207 23.79 -9.46 22.94
C THR A 207 23.98 -10.13 21.58
N ILE A 208 23.96 -9.34 20.50
CA ILE A 208 24.19 -9.78 19.13
C ILE A 208 25.70 -9.73 18.81
N ASP A 209 26.23 -10.81 18.26
CA ASP A 209 27.58 -10.85 17.68
C ASP A 209 27.53 -10.45 16.19
N TYR A 210 27.61 -9.16 15.94
CA TYR A 210 27.56 -8.61 14.58
C TYR A 210 28.72 -9.06 13.68
N SER A 211 29.83 -9.55 14.23
CA SER A 211 30.96 -10.04 13.44
C SER A 211 30.63 -11.27 12.60
N LYS A 212 29.56 -11.98 12.95
CA LYS A 212 29.05 -13.17 12.23
C LYS A 212 27.93 -12.83 11.24
N THR A 213 27.63 -11.57 11.05
CA THR A 213 26.56 -11.09 10.17
C THR A 213 27.11 -10.20 9.08
N GLU A 214 26.34 -9.99 8.02
CA GLU A 214 26.72 -9.12 6.91
C GLU A 214 26.01 -7.76 7.03
N ILE A 215 26.80 -6.68 7.09
CA ILE A 215 26.23 -5.33 7.20
C ILE A 215 25.48 -4.92 5.93
N GLN A 216 24.30 -4.32 6.10
CA GLN A 216 23.43 -3.82 5.04
C GLN A 216 23.20 -2.32 5.27
N PRO A 217 24.02 -1.43 4.72
CA PRO A 217 23.89 0.01 4.91
C PRO A 217 22.70 0.57 4.12
N GLY A 218 22.28 1.78 4.45
CA GLY A 218 21.41 2.61 3.63
C GLY A 218 22.13 3.14 2.39
N ASP A 219 21.40 3.87 1.54
CA ASP A 219 22.00 4.57 0.40
C ASP A 219 22.81 5.76 0.87
N ASP A 220 23.96 6.02 0.24
CA ASP A 220 24.85 7.16 0.57
C ASP A 220 24.30 8.50 0.05
N VAL A 221 23.26 8.47 -0.78
CA VAL A 221 22.60 9.65 -1.36
C VAL A 221 21.32 9.94 -0.59
N GLY A 222 21.05 11.20 -0.32
CA GLY A 222 19.81 11.65 0.28
C GLY A 222 18.62 11.28 -0.61
N ARG A 223 17.61 10.63 -0.02
CA ARG A 223 16.37 10.23 -0.70
C ARG A 223 15.17 10.50 0.17
N ALA A 224 14.04 10.71 -0.44
CA ALA A 224 12.77 10.93 0.24
C ALA A 224 11.60 10.31 -0.52
N PHE A 225 10.53 9.97 0.20
CA PHE A 225 9.26 9.56 -0.40
C PHE A 225 8.43 10.78 -0.82
N SER A 226 8.36 11.80 0.02
CA SER A 226 7.58 13.00 -0.29
C SER A 226 8.26 13.88 -1.32
N PHE A 227 7.48 14.41 -2.25
CA PHE A 227 7.94 15.41 -3.22
C PHE A 227 8.13 16.81 -2.59
N GLU A 228 7.83 16.96 -1.31
CA GLU A 228 8.06 18.20 -0.56
C GLU A 228 9.34 18.17 0.30
N THR A 229 9.92 17.00 0.54
CA THR A 229 11.08 16.85 1.39
C THR A 229 12.32 17.42 0.71
N THR A 230 12.97 18.39 1.38
CA THR A 230 14.22 19.04 0.92
C THR A 230 15.41 18.75 1.81
N GLU A 231 15.16 18.26 3.03
CA GLU A 231 16.18 17.89 4.00
C GLU A 231 16.24 16.37 4.16
N TYR A 232 17.43 15.80 4.04
CA TYR A 232 17.62 14.35 4.03
C TYR A 232 18.39 13.89 5.27
N ILE A 233 17.97 12.77 5.87
CA ILE A 233 18.71 12.10 6.94
C ILE A 233 19.84 11.29 6.31
N LEU A 234 21.08 11.73 6.50
CA LEU A 234 22.28 11.06 5.99
C LEU A 234 22.96 10.18 7.05
N ASP A 235 22.76 10.48 8.34
CA ASP A 235 23.22 9.63 9.45
C ASP A 235 22.28 8.45 9.62
N GLN A 236 22.53 7.37 8.88
CA GLN A 236 21.70 6.19 8.84
C GLN A 236 22.27 5.03 9.67
N LEU A 237 21.38 4.21 10.24
CA LEU A 237 21.76 2.96 10.90
C LEU A 237 21.69 1.81 9.89
N PRO A 238 22.65 0.88 9.91
CA PRO A 238 22.56 -0.32 9.06
C PRO A 238 21.55 -1.31 9.61
N CYS A 239 21.09 -2.21 8.73
CA CYS A 239 20.57 -3.50 9.10
C CYS A 239 21.66 -4.57 8.91
N TRP A 240 21.44 -5.79 9.38
CA TRP A 240 22.39 -6.88 9.20
C TRP A 240 21.71 -8.11 8.65
N LEU A 241 22.41 -8.83 7.81
CA LEU A 241 21.96 -10.05 7.18
C LEU A 241 22.59 -11.26 7.87
N THR A 242 21.75 -12.24 8.19
CA THR A 242 22.14 -13.57 8.65
C THR A 242 21.22 -14.63 8.05
N TYR A 243 21.38 -15.88 8.45
CA TYR A 243 20.65 -17.00 7.85
C TYR A 243 20.29 -18.05 8.90
N THR A 244 19.19 -18.76 8.68
CA THR A 244 18.96 -20.05 9.34
C THR A 244 19.99 -21.07 8.85
N ASN A 245 20.15 -22.19 9.57
CA ASN A 245 21.04 -23.28 9.23
C ASN A 245 20.39 -24.64 9.52
N ALA A 246 21.15 -25.72 9.37
CA ALA A 246 20.63 -27.06 9.61
C ALA A 246 20.14 -27.27 11.06
N ASP A 247 20.84 -26.69 12.05
CA ASP A 247 20.45 -26.79 13.47
C ASP A 247 19.14 -26.05 13.72
N THR A 248 18.95 -24.86 13.10
CA THR A 248 17.68 -24.13 13.14
C THR A 248 16.54 -24.98 12.58
N HIS A 249 16.78 -25.63 11.44
CA HIS A 249 15.80 -26.49 10.77
C HIS A 249 15.47 -27.71 11.62
N GLN A 250 16.46 -28.31 12.30
CA GLN A 250 16.24 -29.44 13.20
C GLN A 250 15.37 -29.06 14.41
N VAL A 251 15.61 -27.88 15.02
CA VAL A 251 14.77 -27.36 16.11
C VAL A 251 13.32 -27.18 15.65
N ILE A 252 13.12 -26.68 14.43
CA ILE A 252 11.77 -26.50 13.86
C ILE A 252 11.09 -27.84 13.62
N ASP A 253 11.81 -28.80 13.01
CA ASP A 253 11.29 -30.14 12.67
C ASP A 253 10.84 -30.89 13.94
N ASP A 254 11.70 -30.96 14.95
CA ASP A 254 11.43 -31.63 16.21
C ASP A 254 10.21 -31.06 16.95
N ASN A 255 9.92 -29.77 16.73
CA ASN A 255 8.86 -29.03 17.44
C ASN A 255 7.69 -28.61 16.53
N LEU A 256 7.62 -29.06 15.28
CA LEU A 256 6.60 -28.63 14.33
C LEU A 256 5.17 -28.92 14.82
N HIS A 257 4.98 -30.00 15.57
CA HIS A 257 3.73 -30.40 16.19
C HIS A 257 3.23 -29.42 17.27
N LEU A 258 4.11 -28.57 17.81
CA LEU A 258 3.79 -27.51 18.78
C LEU A 258 3.44 -26.18 18.08
N SER A 259 3.65 -26.06 16.77
CA SER A 259 3.24 -24.88 16.02
C SER A 259 1.71 -24.79 15.95
N ALA A 260 1.16 -23.66 16.28
CA ALA A 260 -0.27 -23.40 16.19
C ALA A 260 -0.85 -23.60 14.78
N MET A 261 -0.01 -23.43 13.76
CA MET A 261 -0.36 -23.65 12.35
C MET A 261 -0.59 -25.14 12.05
N TYR A 262 0.29 -26.01 12.57
CA TYR A 262 0.28 -27.45 12.31
C TYR A 262 -0.51 -28.28 13.32
N SER A 263 -0.81 -27.70 14.49
CA SER A 263 -1.71 -28.31 15.50
C SER A 263 -3.20 -28.12 15.18
N GLY A 264 -3.55 -27.35 14.14
CA GLY A 264 -4.94 -27.05 13.78
C GLY A 264 -5.60 -25.97 14.67
N MET A 265 -4.85 -25.28 15.51
CA MET A 265 -5.36 -24.22 16.38
C MET A 265 -5.67 -22.94 15.59
N ILE A 266 -4.89 -22.63 14.56
CA ILE A 266 -5.12 -21.53 13.62
C ILE A 266 -6.15 -21.98 12.58
N LYS A 267 -7.24 -21.23 12.47
CA LYS A 267 -8.31 -21.44 11.47
C LYS A 267 -8.23 -20.44 10.33
N GLY A 268 -7.64 -19.27 10.58
CA GLY A 268 -7.52 -18.19 9.60
C GLY A 268 -6.48 -18.48 8.53
N THR A 269 -6.76 -18.03 7.30
CA THR A 269 -5.82 -18.11 6.19
C THR A 269 -4.69 -17.10 6.38
N GLY A 270 -3.45 -17.54 6.28
CA GLY A 270 -2.25 -16.70 6.37
C GLY A 270 -1.82 -16.09 5.05
N PRO A 271 -1.02 -15.00 5.06
CA PRO A 271 -0.54 -14.35 3.87
C PRO A 271 0.50 -15.21 3.12
N ARG A 272 0.29 -15.43 1.83
CA ARG A 272 1.17 -16.23 0.97
C ARG A 272 2.61 -15.69 0.90
N TYR A 273 2.78 -14.37 0.96
CA TYR A 273 4.07 -13.69 0.76
C TYR A 273 4.75 -13.25 2.06
N CYS A 274 4.21 -13.61 3.22
CA CYS A 274 4.82 -13.45 4.53
C CYS A 274 4.59 -14.73 5.36
N PRO A 275 5.10 -15.88 4.89
CA PRO A 275 4.92 -17.14 5.60
C PRO A 275 5.70 -17.12 6.91
N SER A 276 5.24 -17.89 7.88
CA SER A 276 6.02 -18.18 9.09
C SER A 276 7.29 -18.94 8.74
N ILE A 277 8.25 -19.01 9.64
CA ILE A 277 9.49 -19.79 9.39
C ILE A 277 9.17 -21.27 9.25
N GLU A 278 8.18 -21.78 9.98
CA GLU A 278 7.67 -23.15 9.86
C GLU A 278 7.11 -23.43 8.46
N ASP A 279 6.33 -22.49 7.90
CA ASP A 279 5.82 -22.58 6.54
C ASP A 279 6.93 -22.55 5.49
N LYS A 280 7.97 -21.72 5.69
CA LYS A 280 9.12 -21.69 4.79
C LYS A 280 9.88 -23.00 4.82
N PHE A 281 10.10 -23.54 6.02
CA PHE A 281 10.77 -24.81 6.21
C PHE A 281 10.02 -25.96 5.51
N VAL A 282 8.71 -26.07 5.70
CA VAL A 282 7.90 -27.14 5.09
C VAL A 282 7.76 -26.98 3.58
N ARG A 283 7.51 -25.74 3.09
CA ARG A 283 7.27 -25.50 1.65
C ARG A 283 8.54 -25.46 0.80
N PHE A 284 9.67 -25.09 1.41
CA PHE A 284 10.97 -24.91 0.75
C PHE A 284 12.05 -25.71 1.46
N ASN A 285 11.77 -26.97 1.74
CA ASN A 285 12.67 -27.90 2.44
C ASN A 285 13.95 -28.23 1.64
N ASP A 286 13.94 -27.98 0.33
CA ASP A 286 15.10 -28.06 -0.55
C ASP A 286 16.13 -26.94 -0.33
N LYS A 287 15.75 -25.87 0.38
CA LYS A 287 16.64 -24.75 0.68
C LYS A 287 17.46 -25.03 1.94
N PRO A 288 18.81 -25.00 1.86
CA PRO A 288 19.67 -25.28 3.00
C PRO A 288 19.60 -24.20 4.09
N ARG A 289 19.13 -23.00 3.75
CA ARG A 289 19.01 -21.86 4.65
C ARG A 289 18.00 -20.84 4.17
N HIS A 290 17.42 -20.09 5.10
CA HIS A 290 16.55 -18.94 4.83
C HIS A 290 17.19 -17.66 5.32
N GLN A 291 17.02 -16.60 4.54
CA GLN A 291 17.57 -15.28 4.80
C GLN A 291 16.81 -14.60 5.94
N LEU A 292 17.55 -13.96 6.85
CA LEU A 292 17.05 -13.19 7.97
C LEU A 292 17.71 -11.81 8.00
N PHE A 293 16.94 -10.78 8.29
CA PHE A 293 17.47 -9.44 8.52
C PHE A 293 17.29 -9.04 9.98
N LEU A 294 18.36 -8.51 10.57
CA LEU A 294 18.35 -7.90 11.89
C LEU A 294 18.12 -6.41 11.69
N GLU A 295 16.95 -5.94 12.05
CA GLU A 295 16.47 -4.59 11.78
C GLU A 295 16.26 -3.83 13.09
N PRO A 296 17.05 -2.78 13.41
CA PRO A 296 16.79 -1.94 14.58
C PRO A 296 15.37 -1.35 14.54
N GLU A 297 14.68 -1.35 15.68
CA GLU A 297 13.34 -0.74 15.79
C GLU A 297 13.38 0.78 16.08
N GLY A 298 14.55 1.36 16.31
CA GLY A 298 14.76 2.77 16.55
C GLY A 298 16.17 3.10 17.01
N ARG A 299 16.48 4.41 17.11
CA ARG A 299 17.78 4.89 17.57
C ARG A 299 17.97 4.77 19.09
N ASN A 300 16.88 4.90 19.82
CA ASN A 300 16.88 4.97 21.29
C ASN A 300 16.36 3.69 21.95
N THR A 301 16.47 2.56 21.27
CA THR A 301 16.09 1.23 21.80
C THR A 301 17.14 0.20 21.44
N ASN A 302 17.23 -0.87 22.24
CA ASN A 302 18.03 -2.05 21.93
C ASN A 302 17.20 -3.16 21.26
N GLU A 303 15.92 -2.91 20.97
CA GLU A 303 15.09 -3.88 20.29
C GLU A 303 15.49 -4.02 18.81
N VAL A 304 15.78 -5.25 18.41
CA VAL A 304 16.08 -5.62 17.04
C VAL A 304 15.05 -6.62 16.55
N TYR A 305 14.37 -6.27 15.48
CA TYR A 305 13.38 -7.10 14.79
C TYR A 305 14.09 -8.16 13.93
N VAL A 306 13.76 -9.44 14.15
CA VAL A 306 14.37 -10.54 13.37
C VAL A 306 13.50 -10.85 12.16
N GLN A 307 13.63 -10.02 11.12
CA GLN A 307 12.84 -10.14 9.89
C GLN A 307 13.07 -11.50 9.22
N GLY A 308 11.98 -12.18 8.91
CA GLY A 308 12.02 -13.50 8.26
C GLY A 308 11.82 -14.68 9.21
N LEU A 309 11.86 -14.43 10.54
CA LEU A 309 11.69 -15.44 11.58
C LEU A 309 10.29 -15.41 12.24
N SER A 310 9.26 -14.92 11.55
CA SER A 310 7.89 -14.95 12.06
C SER A 310 7.50 -16.38 12.44
N THR A 311 6.94 -16.56 13.63
CA THR A 311 6.62 -17.89 14.18
C THR A 311 5.48 -17.87 15.16
N SER A 312 4.79 -19.00 15.30
CA SER A 312 3.82 -19.27 16.35
C SER A 312 4.22 -20.41 17.29
N LEU A 313 5.48 -20.86 17.19
CA LEU A 313 6.05 -21.85 18.12
C LEU A 313 6.08 -21.31 19.56
N PRO A 314 6.03 -22.20 20.58
CA PRO A 314 6.15 -21.79 21.98
C PRO A 314 7.45 -21.01 22.24
N GLU A 315 7.43 -20.09 23.22
CA GLU A 315 8.56 -19.20 23.51
C GLU A 315 9.88 -19.95 23.75
N HIS A 316 9.86 -21.08 24.49
CA HIS A 316 11.07 -21.87 24.74
C HIS A 316 11.68 -22.45 23.46
N VAL A 317 10.84 -22.83 22.49
CA VAL A 317 11.32 -23.30 21.15
C VAL A 317 11.88 -22.13 20.35
N GLN A 318 11.26 -20.95 20.43
CA GLN A 318 11.78 -19.76 19.78
C GLN A 318 13.18 -19.39 20.30
N ARG A 319 13.43 -19.51 21.62
CA ARG A 319 14.77 -19.30 22.19
C ARG A 319 15.78 -20.29 21.63
N GLN A 320 15.45 -21.57 21.63
CA GLN A 320 16.32 -22.61 21.04
C GLN A 320 16.62 -22.33 19.56
N MET A 321 15.61 -21.91 18.79
CA MET A 321 15.77 -21.58 17.38
C MET A 321 16.66 -20.35 17.18
N VAL A 322 16.50 -19.29 17.97
CA VAL A 322 17.33 -18.08 17.92
C VAL A 322 18.79 -18.40 18.23
N GLU A 323 19.07 -19.23 19.24
CA GLU A 323 20.41 -19.64 19.66
C GLU A 323 21.19 -20.42 18.58
N THR A 324 20.53 -20.98 17.58
CA THR A 324 21.19 -21.67 16.44
C THR A 324 21.64 -20.73 15.33
N ILE A 325 21.15 -19.47 15.31
CA ILE A 325 21.36 -18.53 14.20
C ILE A 325 22.70 -17.82 14.37
N PRO A 326 23.58 -17.78 13.33
CA PRO A 326 24.85 -17.07 13.39
C PRO A 326 24.68 -15.60 13.81
N GLY A 327 25.41 -15.22 14.85
CA GLY A 327 25.34 -13.89 15.49
C GLY A 327 24.30 -13.77 16.59
N LEU A 328 23.40 -14.73 16.74
CA LEU A 328 22.35 -14.74 17.75
C LEU A 328 22.52 -15.84 18.84
N GLU A 329 23.64 -16.55 18.85
CA GLU A 329 23.88 -17.71 19.74
C GLU A 329 23.78 -17.35 21.24
N LYS A 330 23.99 -16.08 21.56
CA LYS A 330 23.88 -15.54 22.92
C LYS A 330 22.84 -14.41 23.04
N ALA A 331 21.98 -14.30 22.05
CA ALA A 331 21.04 -13.20 21.99
C ALA A 331 19.90 -13.37 23.02
N ASP A 332 19.70 -12.35 23.83
CA ASP A 332 18.55 -12.26 24.72
C ASP A 332 17.29 -11.91 23.94
N MET A 333 16.28 -12.77 24.02
CA MET A 333 14.98 -12.49 23.42
C MET A 333 14.18 -11.54 24.30
N MET A 334 13.87 -10.33 23.81
CA MET A 334 13.09 -9.31 24.54
C MET A 334 11.59 -9.51 24.36
N ARG A 335 11.15 -10.01 23.19
CA ARG A 335 9.74 -10.32 22.89
C ARG A 335 9.67 -11.59 22.09
N ALA A 336 8.74 -12.47 22.43
CA ALA A 336 8.44 -13.64 21.62
C ALA A 336 7.64 -13.23 20.36
N GLY A 337 7.86 -13.97 19.26
CA GLY A 337 6.99 -13.93 18.11
C GLY A 337 5.64 -14.59 18.40
N TYR A 338 4.61 -14.21 17.68
CA TYR A 338 3.27 -14.81 17.79
C TYR A 338 2.50 -14.72 16.48
N ALA A 339 1.49 -15.56 16.35
CA ALA A 339 0.46 -15.37 15.31
C ALA A 339 -0.73 -14.59 15.92
N ILE A 340 -1.40 -13.83 15.05
CA ILE A 340 -2.66 -13.17 15.39
C ILE A 340 -3.71 -13.49 14.33
N GLU A 341 -4.86 -13.97 14.75
CA GLU A 341 -6.06 -14.10 13.93
C GLU A 341 -6.98 -12.89 14.14
N TYR A 342 -7.66 -12.48 13.10
CA TYR A 342 -8.58 -11.34 13.13
C TYR A 342 -9.68 -11.49 12.08
N ASP A 343 -10.78 -10.75 12.26
CA ASP A 343 -11.88 -10.71 11.32
C ASP A 343 -11.62 -9.68 10.22
N ALA A 344 -12.06 -10.01 9.02
CA ALA A 344 -12.08 -9.11 7.88
C ALA A 344 -13.41 -9.27 7.12
N LEU A 345 -13.86 -8.21 6.46
CA LEU A 345 -15.01 -8.25 5.56
C LEU A 345 -14.59 -8.80 4.21
N VAL A 346 -15.49 -9.54 3.57
CA VAL A 346 -15.33 -9.90 2.16
C VAL A 346 -15.43 -8.62 1.31
N PRO A 347 -14.35 -8.20 0.61
CA PRO A 347 -14.29 -6.85 0.04
C PRO A 347 -15.16 -6.64 -1.21
N THR A 348 -15.72 -7.69 -1.80
CA THR A 348 -16.72 -7.57 -2.88
C THR A 348 -18.03 -6.93 -2.41
N GLN A 349 -18.23 -6.80 -1.10
CA GLN A 349 -19.34 -6.05 -0.48
C GLN A 349 -19.17 -4.53 -0.54
N LEU A 350 -18.07 -4.05 -1.12
CA LEU A 350 -17.74 -2.62 -1.23
C LEU A 350 -17.91 -2.11 -2.66
N TRP A 351 -18.30 -0.86 -2.78
CA TRP A 351 -18.17 -0.10 -4.01
C TRP A 351 -16.69 0.31 -4.24
N PRO A 352 -16.29 0.69 -5.46
CA PRO A 352 -14.95 1.22 -5.71
C PRO A 352 -14.58 2.47 -4.91
N THR A 353 -15.55 3.17 -4.36
CA THR A 353 -15.39 4.29 -3.42
C THR A 353 -15.03 3.85 -2.01
N LEU A 354 -15.04 2.54 -1.73
CA LEU A 354 -14.90 1.88 -0.43
C LEU A 354 -16.14 2.06 0.49
N GLU A 355 -17.23 2.61 -0.01
CA GLU A 355 -18.53 2.57 0.65
C GLU A 355 -19.09 1.14 0.62
N THR A 356 -19.75 0.73 1.70
CA THR A 356 -20.42 -0.58 1.73
C THR A 356 -21.67 -0.56 0.85
N LYS A 357 -21.93 -1.65 0.12
CA LYS A 357 -23.14 -1.81 -0.69
C LYS A 357 -24.40 -1.92 0.15
N LYS A 358 -24.26 -2.33 1.41
CA LYS A 358 -25.36 -2.66 2.31
C LYS A 358 -25.85 -1.47 3.13
N ILE A 359 -24.93 -0.64 3.62
CA ILE A 359 -25.23 0.50 4.48
C ILE A 359 -24.66 1.73 3.84
N LYS A 360 -25.51 2.70 3.54
CA LYS A 360 -25.11 3.97 2.93
C LYS A 360 -24.27 4.80 3.88
N ASN A 361 -23.28 5.51 3.32
CA ASN A 361 -22.34 6.38 4.01
C ASN A 361 -21.44 5.66 5.02
N LEU A 362 -21.44 4.32 5.03
CA LEU A 362 -20.52 3.49 5.80
C LEU A 362 -19.38 3.01 4.89
N TYR A 363 -18.16 3.40 5.24
CA TYR A 363 -16.93 3.06 4.51
C TYR A 363 -16.06 2.13 5.34
N THR A 364 -15.25 1.32 4.68
CA THR A 364 -14.23 0.51 5.33
C THR A 364 -12.89 0.65 4.60
N ALA A 365 -11.78 0.68 5.33
CA ALA A 365 -10.46 0.81 4.74
C ALA A 365 -9.40 0.06 5.54
N GLY A 366 -8.39 -0.46 4.82
CA GLY A 366 -7.26 -1.14 5.40
C GLY A 366 -7.48 -2.63 5.58
N GLN A 367 -6.93 -3.18 6.64
CA GLN A 367 -6.86 -4.61 6.88
C GLN A 367 -8.23 -5.28 7.07
N ILE A 368 -9.24 -4.53 7.51
CA ILE A 368 -10.64 -4.97 7.57
C ILE A 368 -11.15 -5.43 6.20
N ASN A 369 -10.61 -4.90 5.11
CA ASN A 369 -10.94 -5.29 3.73
C ASN A 369 -10.08 -6.46 3.21
N GLY A 370 -9.37 -7.15 4.10
CA GLY A 370 -8.58 -8.33 3.76
C GLY A 370 -7.21 -8.03 3.18
N THR A 371 -6.67 -6.81 3.33
CA THR A 371 -5.30 -6.48 2.91
C THR A 371 -4.28 -6.76 4.01
N SER A 372 -2.99 -6.82 3.63
CA SER A 372 -1.87 -6.96 4.55
C SER A 372 -0.75 -6.00 4.17
N GLY A 373 -0.55 -4.97 5.00
CA GLY A 373 0.51 -3.96 4.87
C GLY A 373 0.04 -2.56 5.21
N TYR A 374 0.98 -1.76 5.70
CA TYR A 374 0.70 -0.37 6.13
C TYR A 374 0.34 0.53 4.94
N GLU A 375 1.01 0.33 3.81
CA GLU A 375 0.84 1.11 2.60
C GLU A 375 -0.49 0.80 1.92
N GLU A 376 -0.88 -0.49 1.89
CA GLU A 376 -2.19 -0.91 1.39
C GLU A 376 -3.33 -0.35 2.25
N ALA A 377 -3.11 -0.27 3.57
CA ALA A 377 -4.06 0.32 4.49
C ALA A 377 -4.17 1.84 4.29
N ALA A 378 -3.04 2.53 4.19
CA ALA A 378 -2.98 3.98 3.98
C ALA A 378 -3.60 4.40 2.62
N GLY A 379 -3.32 3.65 1.54
CA GLY A 379 -3.89 3.90 0.22
C GLY A 379 -5.41 3.75 0.17
N GLN A 380 -5.97 2.77 0.90
CA GLN A 380 -7.42 2.67 1.06
C GLN A 380 -7.96 3.80 1.94
N GLY A 381 -7.25 4.10 3.04
CA GLY A 381 -7.65 5.14 3.99
C GLY A 381 -7.83 6.50 3.33
N ILE A 382 -6.84 6.95 2.55
CA ILE A 382 -6.93 8.25 1.88
C ILE A 382 -8.12 8.30 0.92
N MET A 383 -8.39 7.23 0.16
CA MET A 383 -9.54 7.19 -0.75
C MET A 383 -10.88 7.16 -0.02
N ALA A 384 -10.98 6.39 1.07
CA ALA A 384 -12.19 6.39 1.89
C ALA A 384 -12.46 7.77 2.52
N GLY A 385 -11.43 8.44 3.01
CA GLY A 385 -11.55 9.80 3.57
C GLY A 385 -11.96 10.83 2.52
N ILE A 386 -11.36 10.78 1.33
CA ILE A 386 -11.74 11.63 0.19
C ILE A 386 -13.23 11.43 -0.15
N ASN A 387 -13.68 10.20 -0.24
CA ASN A 387 -15.03 9.87 -0.69
C ASN A 387 -16.09 10.14 0.40
N ALA A 388 -15.78 9.85 1.67
CA ALA A 388 -16.67 10.21 2.78
C ALA A 388 -16.87 11.73 2.86
N ALA A 389 -15.79 12.52 2.74
CA ALA A 389 -15.90 13.98 2.70
C ALA A 389 -16.69 14.48 1.47
N ALA A 390 -16.49 13.87 0.29
CA ALA A 390 -17.26 14.19 -0.90
C ALA A 390 -18.76 13.95 -0.68
N ARG A 391 -19.10 12.81 -0.09
CA ARG A 391 -20.49 12.41 0.20
C ARG A 391 -21.20 13.43 1.09
N VAL A 392 -20.60 13.79 2.23
CA VAL A 392 -21.20 14.76 3.18
C VAL A 392 -21.26 16.19 2.63
N GLN A 393 -20.41 16.51 1.67
CA GLN A 393 -20.40 17.81 0.98
C GLN A 393 -21.24 17.83 -0.31
N ASN A 394 -21.91 16.74 -0.66
CA ASN A 394 -22.66 16.57 -1.91
C ASN A 394 -21.81 16.86 -3.16
N LYS A 395 -20.55 16.41 -3.15
CA LYS A 395 -19.60 16.49 -4.28
C LYS A 395 -19.42 15.13 -4.91
N ASP A 396 -18.85 15.11 -6.11
CA ASP A 396 -18.54 13.88 -6.82
C ASP A 396 -17.50 13.06 -6.07
N GLU A 397 -17.72 11.76 -5.99
CA GLU A 397 -16.80 10.77 -5.44
C GLU A 397 -15.69 10.47 -6.44
N VAL A 398 -14.53 10.06 -5.93
CA VAL A 398 -13.33 9.79 -6.71
C VAL A 398 -13.04 8.30 -6.73
N VAL A 399 -12.85 7.75 -7.93
CA VAL A 399 -12.37 6.38 -8.15
C VAL A 399 -11.14 6.44 -9.05
N LEU A 400 -10.02 5.94 -8.57
CA LEU A 400 -8.80 5.81 -9.36
C LEU A 400 -8.87 4.55 -10.21
N SER A 401 -8.57 4.67 -11.49
CA SER A 401 -8.46 3.52 -12.38
C SER A 401 -7.16 2.73 -12.16
N ARG A 402 -7.09 1.52 -12.71
CA ARG A 402 -5.87 0.68 -12.69
C ARG A 402 -4.70 1.29 -13.48
N SER A 403 -4.96 2.23 -14.38
CA SER A 403 -3.95 2.97 -15.13
C SER A 403 -3.51 4.28 -14.48
N ASP A 404 -4.26 4.77 -13.50
CA ASP A 404 -3.94 6.01 -12.78
C ASP A 404 -2.97 5.77 -11.64
N ALA A 405 -3.17 4.68 -10.89
CA ALA A 405 -2.42 4.44 -9.66
C ALA A 405 -2.41 2.96 -9.24
N TYR A 406 -1.38 2.54 -8.48
CA TYR A 406 -1.39 1.28 -7.75
C TYR A 406 -2.51 1.23 -6.69
N ILE A 407 -2.91 2.36 -6.13
CA ILE A 407 -4.11 2.47 -5.26
C ILE A 407 -5.35 2.04 -6.04
N GLY A 408 -5.47 2.44 -7.30
CA GLY A 408 -6.56 2.00 -8.19
C GLY A 408 -6.51 0.49 -8.46
N VAL A 409 -5.33 -0.07 -8.74
CA VAL A 409 -5.14 -1.53 -8.89
C VAL A 409 -5.57 -2.28 -7.63
N LEU A 410 -5.14 -1.81 -6.46
CA LEU A 410 -5.45 -2.39 -5.16
C LEU A 410 -6.98 -2.44 -4.91
N ILE A 411 -7.64 -1.31 -5.03
CA ILE A 411 -9.08 -1.20 -4.76
C ILE A 411 -9.89 -2.01 -5.77
N ASP A 412 -9.56 -1.91 -7.06
CA ASP A 412 -10.26 -2.66 -8.10
C ASP A 412 -10.11 -4.18 -7.90
N ASP A 413 -8.92 -4.69 -7.56
CA ASP A 413 -8.72 -6.11 -7.23
C ASP A 413 -9.60 -6.55 -6.04
N LEU A 414 -9.68 -5.74 -4.99
CA LEU A 414 -10.48 -6.06 -3.80
C LEU A 414 -11.97 -6.15 -4.13
N VAL A 415 -12.53 -5.14 -4.78
CA VAL A 415 -13.97 -5.02 -4.98
C VAL A 415 -14.51 -5.89 -6.12
N THR A 416 -13.66 -6.29 -7.07
CA THR A 416 -14.07 -7.12 -8.22
C THR A 416 -13.70 -8.59 -8.08
N LYS A 417 -12.48 -8.89 -7.61
CA LYS A 417 -11.98 -10.27 -7.47
C LYS A 417 -12.16 -10.84 -6.07
N GLY A 418 -12.25 -9.95 -5.07
CA GLY A 418 -12.20 -10.37 -3.69
C GLY A 418 -10.83 -10.93 -3.29
N THR A 419 -10.74 -11.56 -2.13
CA THR A 419 -9.54 -12.24 -1.69
C THR A 419 -9.85 -13.42 -0.77
N ASN A 420 -9.20 -14.55 -1.02
CA ASN A 420 -9.29 -15.76 -0.19
C ASN A 420 -8.12 -15.90 0.79
N GLU A 421 -7.14 -15.02 0.68
CA GLU A 421 -5.95 -14.91 1.53
C GLU A 421 -5.64 -13.42 1.75
N PRO A 422 -4.93 -13.01 2.80
CA PRO A 422 -4.57 -11.61 2.98
C PRO A 422 -3.89 -11.03 1.73
N TYR A 423 -4.59 -10.07 1.10
CA TYR A 423 -4.15 -9.45 -0.16
C TYR A 423 -2.85 -8.67 0.08
N ARG A 424 -1.90 -8.85 -0.80
CA ARG A 424 -0.65 -8.08 -0.83
C ARG A 424 -0.43 -7.49 -2.20
N LEU A 425 -0.12 -6.21 -2.23
CA LEU A 425 0.18 -5.51 -3.47
C LEU A 425 1.58 -5.91 -3.98
N LEU A 426 1.63 -6.34 -5.23
CA LEU A 426 2.86 -6.75 -5.93
C LEU A 426 2.93 -6.03 -7.27
N THR A 427 4.14 -5.82 -7.78
CA THR A 427 4.33 -5.22 -9.10
C THR A 427 3.69 -6.03 -10.23
N SER A 428 3.57 -7.35 -10.08
CA SER A 428 2.93 -8.24 -11.06
C SER A 428 1.40 -8.05 -11.18
N ARG A 429 0.76 -7.38 -10.22
CA ARG A 429 -0.69 -7.13 -10.27
C ARG A 429 -1.07 -5.96 -11.18
N ALA A 430 -0.12 -5.09 -11.49
CA ALA A 430 -0.34 -3.94 -12.34
C ALA A 430 0.03 -4.24 -13.80
N GLU A 431 -0.92 -4.04 -14.70
CA GLU A 431 -0.75 -4.22 -16.14
C GLU A 431 0.09 -3.08 -16.76
N TYR A 432 -0.09 -1.86 -16.23
CA TYR A 432 0.49 -0.63 -16.77
C TYR A 432 1.67 -0.11 -15.93
N ARG A 433 2.55 -1.02 -15.44
CA ARG A 433 3.67 -0.67 -14.55
C ARG A 433 4.56 0.46 -15.05
N LEU A 434 4.70 0.60 -16.35
CA LEU A 434 5.51 1.66 -16.95
C LEU A 434 4.82 3.02 -16.87
N LEU A 435 3.49 3.07 -16.78
CA LEU A 435 2.74 4.31 -16.60
C LEU A 435 2.69 4.75 -15.14
N ILE A 436 2.55 3.78 -14.21
CA ILE A 436 2.37 4.03 -12.77
C ILE A 436 3.65 3.72 -12.01
N ARG A 437 4.66 4.56 -12.16
CA ARG A 437 5.99 4.40 -11.58
C ARG A 437 6.15 5.17 -10.26
N HIS A 438 7.19 4.79 -9.52
CA HIS A 438 7.62 5.49 -8.32
C HIS A 438 8.02 6.95 -8.57
N ASP A 439 8.73 7.19 -9.66
CA ASP A 439 9.31 8.48 -10.03
C ASP A 439 8.28 9.50 -10.54
N ASN A 440 7.11 9.07 -11.01
CA ASN A 440 6.12 9.93 -11.66
C ASN A 440 4.78 10.04 -10.93
N ALA A 441 4.69 9.64 -9.68
CA ALA A 441 3.43 9.67 -8.94
C ALA A 441 2.85 11.10 -8.82
N ASP A 442 3.71 12.10 -8.67
CA ASP A 442 3.32 13.51 -8.66
C ASP A 442 2.72 13.95 -10.01
N LEU A 443 3.37 13.58 -11.12
CA LEU A 443 2.89 13.93 -12.47
C LEU A 443 1.53 13.31 -12.80
N ARG A 444 1.13 12.25 -12.09
CA ARG A 444 -0.16 11.56 -12.29
C ARG A 444 -1.28 12.06 -11.39
N LEU A 445 -0.97 12.44 -10.14
CA LEU A 445 -1.97 12.58 -9.09
C LEU A 445 -1.99 13.95 -8.40
N THR A 446 -0.97 14.81 -8.57
CA THR A 446 -0.94 16.11 -7.87
C THR A 446 -2.02 17.07 -8.38
N ASP A 447 -2.35 17.04 -9.67
CA ASP A 447 -3.47 17.83 -10.20
C ASP A 447 -4.78 17.45 -9.48
N LEU A 448 -5.06 16.16 -9.35
CA LEU A 448 -6.23 15.66 -8.60
C LEU A 448 -6.17 16.07 -7.12
N GLY A 449 -5.02 15.90 -6.47
CA GLY A 449 -4.84 16.31 -5.06
C GLY A 449 -5.12 17.79 -4.83
N HIS A 450 -4.72 18.64 -5.77
CA HIS A 450 -5.00 20.07 -5.74
C HIS A 450 -6.51 20.37 -5.96
N GLU A 451 -7.14 19.75 -6.97
CA GLU A 451 -8.58 19.88 -7.23
C GLU A 451 -9.43 19.47 -6.02
N LEU A 452 -8.97 18.48 -5.26
CA LEU A 452 -9.62 18.03 -4.02
C LEU A 452 -9.37 18.96 -2.82
N GLY A 453 -8.52 19.97 -2.95
CA GLY A 453 -8.16 20.90 -1.88
C GLY A 453 -7.18 20.33 -0.85
N MET A 454 -6.50 19.22 -1.16
CA MET A 454 -5.53 18.56 -0.27
C MET A 454 -4.08 19.00 -0.50
N ILE A 455 -3.82 19.68 -1.58
CA ILE A 455 -2.51 20.24 -1.97
C ILE A 455 -2.57 21.77 -1.93
N SER A 456 -1.61 22.40 -1.23
CA SER A 456 -1.52 23.85 -1.13
C SER A 456 -1.14 24.49 -2.47
N GLU A 457 -1.53 25.76 -2.66
CA GLU A 457 -1.15 26.55 -3.85
C GLU A 457 0.37 26.64 -4.04
N GLU A 458 1.13 26.75 -2.94
CA GLU A 458 2.60 26.80 -2.99
C GLU A 458 3.18 25.47 -3.52
N ARG A 459 2.69 24.35 -3.00
CA ARG A 459 3.11 23.02 -3.48
C ARG A 459 2.73 22.82 -4.93
N TYR A 460 1.53 23.21 -5.32
CA TYR A 460 1.05 23.10 -6.69
C TYR A 460 1.85 23.98 -7.66
N ALA A 461 2.24 25.18 -7.25
CA ALA A 461 3.13 26.05 -8.05
C ALA A 461 4.51 25.39 -8.28
N ARG A 462 5.11 24.78 -7.26
CA ARG A 462 6.38 24.02 -7.38
C ARG A 462 6.23 22.83 -8.34
N PHE A 463 5.13 22.10 -8.22
CA PHE A 463 4.83 20.98 -9.12
C PHE A 463 4.70 21.44 -10.59
N ASN A 464 3.99 22.53 -10.85
CA ASN A 464 3.86 23.10 -12.18
C ASN A 464 5.23 23.54 -12.73
N ALA A 465 6.06 24.20 -11.92
CA ALA A 465 7.42 24.58 -12.32
C ALA A 465 8.26 23.34 -12.73
N LYS A 466 8.17 22.24 -11.97
CA LYS A 466 8.82 20.97 -12.34
C LYS A 466 8.33 20.46 -13.70
N ARG A 467 7.02 20.42 -13.92
CA ARG A 467 6.41 19.97 -15.17
C ARG A 467 6.87 20.80 -16.37
N ASP A 468 6.96 22.12 -16.19
CA ASP A 468 7.43 23.05 -17.22
C ASP A 468 8.93 22.88 -17.50
N MET A 469 9.76 22.65 -16.48
CA MET A 469 11.18 22.36 -16.64
C MET A 469 11.42 21.07 -17.44
N ILE A 470 10.68 19.99 -17.16
CA ILE A 470 10.77 18.74 -17.92
C ILE A 470 10.49 18.99 -19.41
N LYS A 471 9.38 19.67 -19.70
CA LYS A 471 8.97 19.98 -21.07
C LYS A 471 10.00 20.85 -21.81
N SER A 472 10.43 21.93 -21.16
CA SER A 472 11.40 22.86 -21.74
C SER A 472 12.73 22.19 -22.04
N GLU A 473 13.19 21.29 -21.16
CA GLU A 473 14.44 20.55 -21.37
C GLU A 473 14.32 19.54 -22.53
N GLN A 474 13.19 18.84 -22.64
CA GLN A 474 12.95 17.95 -23.78
C GLN A 474 12.93 18.73 -25.11
N GLU A 475 12.29 19.92 -25.15
CA GLU A 475 12.27 20.80 -26.31
C GLU A 475 13.67 21.33 -26.62
N ARG A 476 14.47 21.71 -25.60
CA ARG A 476 15.86 22.14 -25.76
C ARG A 476 16.72 21.05 -26.37
N LEU A 477 16.71 19.82 -25.82
CA LEU A 477 17.48 18.70 -26.37
C LEU A 477 17.03 18.28 -27.77
N ALA A 478 15.76 18.45 -28.11
CA ALA A 478 15.22 18.23 -29.45
C ALA A 478 15.69 19.27 -30.48
N SER A 479 16.21 20.43 -30.04
CA SER A 479 16.72 21.49 -30.91
C SER A 479 18.24 21.41 -31.15
N ILE A 480 18.99 20.71 -30.27
CA ILE A 480 20.46 20.65 -30.31
C ILE A 480 20.92 19.51 -31.21
N ARG A 481 21.77 19.81 -32.18
CA ARG A 481 22.36 18.80 -33.06
C ARG A 481 23.80 18.48 -32.62
N VAL A 482 24.00 17.27 -32.15
CA VAL A 482 25.30 16.69 -31.80
C VAL A 482 26.03 16.25 -33.05
N LYS A 483 27.24 16.75 -33.27
CA LYS A 483 28.08 16.37 -34.42
C LYS A 483 29.04 15.23 -34.04
N PRO A 484 29.41 14.33 -34.97
CA PRO A 484 30.25 13.15 -34.69
C PRO A 484 31.76 13.51 -34.57
N HIS A 485 32.13 14.34 -33.56
CA HIS A 485 33.52 14.63 -33.26
C HIS A 485 34.19 13.46 -32.51
N ASN A 486 35.54 13.39 -32.51
CA ASN A 486 36.28 12.30 -31.86
C ASN A 486 35.88 12.12 -30.40
N ARG A 487 35.82 13.21 -29.61
CA ARG A 487 35.38 13.15 -28.19
C ARG A 487 33.99 12.53 -28.03
N VAL A 488 33.04 12.92 -28.88
CA VAL A 488 31.67 12.36 -28.84
C VAL A 488 31.69 10.87 -29.16
N GLN A 489 32.46 10.48 -30.19
CA GLN A 489 32.59 9.05 -30.53
C GLN A 489 33.24 8.24 -29.42
N GLU A 490 34.27 8.78 -28.77
CA GLU A 490 34.96 8.14 -27.65
C GLU A 490 34.01 7.91 -26.46
N ILE A 491 33.19 8.91 -26.12
CA ILE A 491 32.18 8.78 -25.03
C ILE A 491 31.17 7.68 -25.38
N ILE A 492 30.64 7.66 -26.60
CA ILE A 492 29.65 6.66 -27.01
C ILE A 492 30.28 5.25 -27.05
N GLU A 493 31.48 5.09 -27.58
CA GLU A 493 32.19 3.80 -27.66
C GLU A 493 32.55 3.27 -26.27
N ALA A 494 32.93 4.14 -25.33
CA ALA A 494 33.22 3.77 -23.95
C ALA A 494 32.01 3.15 -23.24
N GLN A 495 30.78 3.46 -23.67
CA GLN A 495 29.54 2.86 -23.19
C GLN A 495 29.09 1.65 -24.02
N GLY A 496 29.91 1.19 -24.97
CA GLY A 496 29.57 0.09 -25.85
C GLY A 496 28.63 0.46 -27.00
N GLY A 497 28.38 1.75 -27.22
CA GLY A 497 27.53 2.25 -28.28
C GLY A 497 28.21 2.28 -29.66
N SER A 498 27.39 2.28 -30.73
CA SER A 498 27.87 2.39 -32.10
C SER A 498 28.15 3.83 -32.49
N ARG A 499 29.25 4.07 -33.23
CA ARG A 499 29.64 5.39 -33.77
C ARG A 499 28.49 6.08 -34.50
N LEU A 500 28.41 7.38 -34.35
CA LEU A 500 27.53 8.22 -35.18
C LEU A 500 28.08 8.33 -36.60
N LYS A 501 27.25 8.10 -37.57
CA LYS A 501 27.59 8.35 -38.99
C LYS A 501 27.40 9.82 -39.34
N ASP A 502 26.33 10.41 -38.88
CA ASP A 502 25.91 11.79 -39.12
C ASP A 502 25.55 12.48 -37.81
N GLY A 503 25.35 13.81 -37.85
CA GLY A 503 24.83 14.55 -36.72
C GLY A 503 23.43 14.10 -36.32
N ILE A 504 23.19 13.91 -35.02
CA ILE A 504 21.95 13.46 -34.43
C ILE A 504 21.42 14.49 -33.42
N LEU A 505 20.11 14.57 -33.20
CA LEU A 505 19.55 15.43 -32.15
C LEU A 505 19.92 14.86 -30.78
N ALA A 506 20.21 15.72 -29.79
CA ALA A 506 20.59 15.29 -28.44
C ALA A 506 19.50 14.43 -27.80
N LEU A 507 18.21 14.76 -28.00
CA LEU A 507 17.09 13.97 -27.55
C LEU A 507 17.05 12.57 -28.18
N GLU A 508 17.35 12.45 -29.45
CA GLU A 508 17.42 11.16 -30.18
C GLU A 508 18.64 10.33 -29.71
N LEU A 509 19.75 10.99 -29.37
CA LEU A 509 20.91 10.33 -28.80
C LEU A 509 20.59 9.77 -27.41
N LEU A 510 19.86 10.51 -26.58
CA LEU A 510 19.40 10.07 -25.25
C LEU A 510 18.48 8.83 -25.30
N ARG A 511 17.77 8.59 -26.41
CA ARG A 511 16.94 7.37 -26.60
C ARG A 511 17.74 6.07 -26.66
N ARG A 512 19.05 6.14 -26.91
CA ARG A 512 19.90 4.94 -26.96
C ARG A 512 20.05 4.34 -25.54
N PRO A 513 19.97 3.00 -25.41
CA PRO A 513 20.03 2.34 -24.08
C PRO A 513 21.29 2.68 -23.28
N GLU A 514 22.42 2.79 -23.96
CA GLU A 514 23.73 3.08 -23.38
C GLU A 514 23.94 4.52 -22.94
N MET A 515 23.12 5.47 -23.42
CA MET A 515 23.26 6.89 -23.11
C MET A 515 22.45 7.25 -21.84
N THR A 516 22.99 8.12 -21.01
CA THR A 516 22.30 8.72 -19.85
C THR A 516 22.21 10.23 -20.05
N TYR A 517 21.38 10.89 -19.25
CA TYR A 517 21.30 12.35 -19.26
C TYR A 517 22.66 12.99 -18.92
N ASP A 518 23.39 12.44 -17.94
CA ASP A 518 24.75 12.87 -17.58
C ASP A 518 25.71 12.83 -18.78
N LEU A 519 25.67 11.74 -19.56
CA LEU A 519 26.50 11.59 -20.76
C LEU A 519 26.11 12.59 -21.87
N ILE A 520 24.83 12.95 -21.96
CA ILE A 520 24.41 14.03 -22.89
C ILE A 520 24.99 15.36 -22.45
N LEU A 521 24.95 15.70 -21.14
CA LEU A 521 25.56 16.92 -20.64
C LEU A 521 27.07 16.94 -20.86
N GLU A 522 27.76 15.81 -20.64
CA GLU A 522 29.19 15.66 -20.93
C GLU A 522 29.51 15.89 -22.42
N ILE A 523 28.70 15.35 -23.32
CA ILE A 523 28.83 15.53 -24.78
C ILE A 523 28.62 17.00 -25.17
N LEU A 524 27.68 17.69 -24.53
CA LEU A 524 27.38 19.09 -24.79
C LEU A 524 28.35 20.07 -24.09
N ASP A 525 29.23 19.57 -23.23
CA ASP A 525 30.12 20.35 -22.37
C ASP A 525 29.35 21.27 -21.39
N GLU A 526 28.27 20.75 -20.83
CA GLU A 526 27.34 21.44 -19.92
C GLU A 526 27.40 20.84 -18.52
N SER A 527 26.95 21.61 -17.54
CA SER A 527 26.82 21.18 -16.13
C SER A 527 25.36 20.95 -15.77
N HIS A 528 25.14 20.17 -14.71
CA HIS A 528 23.80 20.01 -14.10
C HIS A 528 23.29 21.37 -13.59
N VAL A 529 22.15 21.80 -14.10
CA VAL A 529 21.46 23.04 -13.69
C VAL A 529 20.02 22.81 -13.29
N LEU A 530 19.49 21.62 -13.62
CA LEU A 530 18.13 21.22 -13.28
C LEU A 530 18.12 20.36 -12.00
N PRO A 531 17.01 20.32 -11.27
CA PRO A 531 16.81 19.36 -10.19
C PRO A 531 16.94 17.92 -10.69
N SER A 532 17.55 17.05 -9.90
CA SER A 532 17.83 15.65 -10.29
C SER A 532 16.57 14.85 -10.65
N ASP A 533 15.43 15.15 -10.02
CA ASP A 533 14.15 14.53 -10.33
C ASP A 533 13.55 15.01 -11.68
N VAL A 534 13.90 16.22 -12.14
CA VAL A 534 13.59 16.71 -13.50
C VAL A 534 14.44 15.97 -14.51
N GLU A 535 15.75 15.88 -14.29
CA GLU A 535 16.71 15.18 -15.17
C GLU A 535 16.32 13.70 -15.32
N GLU A 536 15.97 13.03 -14.21
CA GLU A 536 15.48 11.65 -14.24
C GLU A 536 14.22 11.51 -15.10
N GLN A 537 13.27 12.44 -14.99
CA GLN A 537 12.04 12.41 -15.81
C GLN A 537 12.32 12.63 -17.28
N VAL A 538 13.21 13.56 -17.63
CA VAL A 538 13.63 13.78 -19.03
C VAL A 538 14.23 12.50 -19.62
N GLU A 539 15.13 11.84 -18.89
CA GLU A 539 15.73 10.58 -19.34
C GLU A 539 14.70 9.46 -19.51
N ILE A 540 13.88 9.20 -18.48
CA ILE A 540 12.92 8.08 -18.49
C ILE A 540 11.87 8.30 -19.57
N GLN A 541 11.27 9.48 -19.66
CA GLN A 541 10.23 9.76 -20.65
C GLN A 541 10.77 9.65 -22.07
N THR A 542 12.01 10.10 -22.31
CA THR A 542 12.66 10.03 -23.63
C THR A 542 12.98 8.58 -24.02
N LYS A 543 13.59 7.81 -23.13
CA LYS A 543 13.98 6.42 -23.43
C LYS A 543 12.80 5.48 -23.62
N TYR A 544 11.77 5.65 -22.83
CA TYR A 544 10.61 4.76 -22.82
C TYR A 544 9.40 5.27 -23.59
N GLU A 545 9.53 6.38 -24.32
CA GLU A 545 8.44 7.03 -25.06
C GLU A 545 7.61 6.05 -25.91
N GLY A 546 8.25 5.20 -26.69
CA GLY A 546 7.55 4.23 -27.55
C GLY A 546 6.73 3.20 -26.75
N TYR A 547 7.26 2.73 -25.63
CA TYR A 547 6.56 1.80 -24.75
C TYR A 547 5.43 2.47 -23.98
N ILE A 548 5.64 3.72 -23.53
CA ILE A 548 4.63 4.54 -22.86
C ILE A 548 3.45 4.77 -23.80
N ASN A 549 3.71 5.21 -25.04
CA ASN A 549 2.67 5.43 -26.04
C ASN A 549 1.87 4.16 -26.36
N LYS A 550 2.53 3.01 -26.47
CA LYS A 550 1.84 1.72 -26.65
C LYS A 550 0.94 1.38 -25.46
N SER A 551 1.40 1.62 -24.24
CA SER A 551 0.61 1.41 -23.03
C SER A 551 -0.59 2.36 -22.96
N LEU A 552 -0.42 3.63 -23.34
CA LEU A 552 -1.52 4.61 -23.40
C LEU A 552 -2.60 4.21 -24.41
N GLN A 553 -2.21 3.66 -25.57
CA GLN A 553 -3.19 3.12 -26.54
C GLN A 553 -3.99 1.94 -25.99
N GLN A 554 -3.38 1.10 -25.13
CA GLN A 554 -4.08 0.01 -24.46
C GLN A 554 -5.05 0.54 -23.40
N VAL A 555 -4.61 1.53 -22.60
CA VAL A 555 -5.46 2.21 -21.62
C VAL A 555 -6.70 2.81 -22.28
N GLU A 556 -6.55 3.47 -23.41
CA GLU A 556 -7.66 4.09 -24.14
C GLU A 556 -8.73 3.05 -24.56
N LYS A 557 -8.31 1.85 -24.93
CA LYS A 557 -9.24 0.75 -25.23
C LYS A 557 -10.02 0.30 -23.98
N VAL A 558 -9.35 0.23 -22.83
CA VAL A 558 -9.99 -0.17 -21.55
C VAL A 558 -10.94 0.93 -21.08
N LYS A 559 -10.57 2.21 -21.19
CA LYS A 559 -11.46 3.34 -20.86
C LYS A 559 -12.79 3.28 -21.60
N ARG A 560 -12.78 2.91 -22.89
CA ARG A 560 -14.03 2.71 -23.66
C ARG A 560 -14.91 1.60 -23.08
N MET A 561 -14.34 0.59 -22.45
CA MET A 561 -15.09 -0.45 -21.75
C MET A 561 -15.61 0.05 -20.39
N GLU A 562 -14.86 0.92 -19.71
CA GLU A 562 -15.27 1.57 -18.44
C GLU A 562 -16.42 2.57 -18.65
N GLU A 563 -16.49 3.21 -19.80
CA GLU A 563 -17.60 4.09 -20.19
C GLU A 563 -18.91 3.33 -20.40
N LYS A 564 -18.85 2.03 -20.69
CA LYS A 564 -20.02 1.18 -20.86
C LYS A 564 -20.56 0.78 -19.48
N LYS A 565 -21.41 1.64 -18.90
CA LYS A 565 -22.00 1.44 -17.57
C LYS A 565 -22.99 0.29 -17.54
N ILE A 566 -23.02 -0.42 -16.42
CA ILE A 566 -24.01 -1.44 -16.07
C ILE A 566 -24.93 -0.81 -15.02
N PRO A 567 -26.26 -0.87 -15.18
CA PRO A 567 -27.20 -0.41 -14.15
C PRO A 567 -27.01 -1.18 -12.85
N GLU A 568 -26.99 -0.48 -11.71
CA GLU A 568 -26.81 -1.09 -10.38
C GLU A 568 -27.93 -2.07 -10.00
N ASP A 569 -29.11 -1.84 -10.55
CA ASP A 569 -30.34 -2.63 -10.36
C ASP A 569 -30.53 -3.72 -11.41
N LEU A 570 -29.52 -3.99 -12.27
CA LEU A 570 -29.61 -5.02 -13.30
C LEU A 570 -29.82 -6.40 -12.68
N ASP A 571 -30.95 -7.01 -13.02
CA ASP A 571 -31.20 -8.42 -12.71
C ASP A 571 -30.52 -9.32 -13.75
N TYR A 572 -29.42 -9.96 -13.35
CA TYR A 572 -28.65 -10.84 -14.24
C TYR A 572 -29.39 -12.14 -14.58
N SER A 573 -30.49 -12.46 -13.89
CA SER A 573 -31.34 -13.63 -14.21
C SER A 573 -32.07 -13.51 -15.54
N VAL A 574 -32.32 -12.26 -15.98
CA VAL A 574 -33.00 -11.97 -17.26
C VAL A 574 -32.04 -11.89 -18.45
N VAL A 575 -30.72 -12.00 -18.22
CA VAL A 575 -29.73 -11.99 -19.29
C VAL A 575 -29.57 -13.43 -19.83
N ASP A 576 -30.19 -13.71 -20.96
CA ASP A 576 -30.12 -15.02 -21.58
C ASP A 576 -28.70 -15.41 -22.00
N SER A 577 -28.40 -16.71 -21.94
CA SER A 577 -27.12 -17.30 -22.39
C SER A 577 -25.89 -16.98 -21.54
N LEU A 578 -25.99 -16.27 -20.42
CA LEU A 578 -24.90 -16.18 -19.45
C LEU A 578 -24.63 -17.54 -18.81
N ALA A 579 -23.37 -17.91 -18.64
CA ALA A 579 -23.00 -19.09 -17.85
C ALA A 579 -23.51 -18.92 -16.40
N THR A 580 -23.91 -20.03 -15.75
CA THR A 580 -24.48 -19.99 -14.39
C THR A 580 -23.51 -19.33 -13.40
N GLU A 581 -22.22 -19.72 -13.43
CA GLU A 581 -21.19 -19.13 -12.58
C GLU A 581 -21.03 -17.61 -12.83
N ALA A 582 -20.99 -17.19 -14.10
CA ALA A 582 -20.89 -15.78 -14.46
C ALA A 582 -22.10 -14.98 -13.95
N ARG A 583 -23.29 -15.53 -14.07
CA ARG A 583 -24.54 -14.91 -13.57
C ARG A 583 -24.50 -14.70 -12.06
N GLU A 584 -24.11 -15.74 -11.31
CA GLU A 584 -24.00 -15.68 -9.85
C GLU A 584 -22.94 -14.65 -9.43
N LYS A 585 -21.76 -14.67 -10.05
CA LYS A 585 -20.67 -13.75 -9.74
C LYS A 585 -20.98 -12.29 -10.09
N LEU A 586 -21.63 -12.05 -11.22
CA LEU A 586 -22.09 -10.71 -11.61
C LEU A 586 -23.13 -10.16 -10.63
N ALA A 587 -24.06 -11.01 -10.18
CA ALA A 587 -25.09 -10.64 -9.20
C ALA A 587 -24.50 -10.36 -7.80
N GLU A 588 -23.47 -11.09 -7.40
CA GLU A 588 -22.74 -10.91 -6.14
C GLU A 588 -21.93 -9.61 -6.16
N VAL A 589 -21.11 -9.42 -7.20
CA VAL A 589 -20.14 -8.29 -7.28
C VAL A 589 -20.80 -6.99 -7.72
N LYS A 590 -21.86 -7.05 -8.53
CA LYS A 590 -22.55 -5.88 -9.10
C LYS A 590 -21.59 -4.87 -9.75
N PRO A 591 -20.85 -5.26 -10.79
CA PRO A 591 -19.88 -4.38 -11.44
C PRO A 591 -20.57 -3.15 -12.05
N LEU A 592 -19.96 -1.98 -11.93
CA LEU A 592 -20.51 -0.71 -12.41
C LEU A 592 -20.32 -0.49 -13.93
N ASN A 593 -19.42 -1.26 -14.54
CA ASN A 593 -19.14 -1.17 -15.99
C ASN A 593 -18.59 -2.49 -16.54
N ILE A 594 -18.52 -2.58 -17.86
CA ILE A 594 -18.07 -3.77 -18.58
C ILE A 594 -16.61 -4.13 -18.28
N ALA A 595 -15.74 -3.16 -18.06
CA ALA A 595 -14.33 -3.42 -17.73
C ALA A 595 -14.21 -4.10 -16.35
N GLN A 596 -14.98 -3.67 -15.35
CA GLN A 596 -15.06 -4.36 -14.06
C GLN A 596 -15.62 -5.77 -14.20
N ALA A 597 -16.72 -5.93 -14.93
CA ALA A 597 -17.31 -7.24 -15.19
C ALA A 597 -16.30 -8.23 -15.79
N SER A 598 -15.47 -7.78 -16.72
CA SER A 598 -14.45 -8.61 -17.37
C SER A 598 -13.30 -9.07 -16.44
N ARG A 599 -13.13 -8.43 -15.28
CA ARG A 599 -12.10 -8.77 -14.29
C ARG A 599 -12.59 -9.71 -13.20
N ILE A 600 -13.88 -9.96 -13.11
CA ILE A 600 -14.47 -10.87 -12.12
C ILE A 600 -14.07 -12.31 -12.45
N SER A 601 -13.56 -13.03 -11.44
CA SER A 601 -13.23 -14.45 -11.59
C SER A 601 -14.50 -15.25 -11.86
N GLY A 602 -14.48 -16.12 -12.86
CA GLY A 602 -15.65 -16.90 -13.31
C GLY A 602 -16.47 -16.23 -14.42
N VAL A 603 -16.15 -15.00 -14.82
CA VAL A 603 -16.74 -14.31 -15.99
C VAL A 603 -15.76 -14.39 -17.17
N ASN A 604 -16.18 -15.01 -18.26
CA ASN A 604 -15.34 -15.20 -19.44
C ASN A 604 -15.65 -14.21 -20.57
N PRO A 605 -14.82 -14.10 -21.62
CA PRO A 605 -15.04 -13.16 -22.73
C PRO A 605 -16.36 -13.34 -23.46
N ALA A 606 -16.91 -14.58 -23.51
CA ALA A 606 -18.21 -14.83 -24.14
C ALA A 606 -19.34 -14.23 -23.31
N ASP A 607 -19.28 -14.34 -21.98
CA ASP A 607 -20.25 -13.72 -21.07
C ASP A 607 -20.25 -12.19 -21.21
N ILE A 608 -19.06 -11.59 -21.35
CA ILE A 608 -18.91 -10.15 -21.59
C ILE A 608 -19.55 -9.73 -22.91
N SER A 609 -19.37 -10.52 -23.96
CA SER A 609 -20.00 -10.25 -25.25
C SER A 609 -21.53 -10.32 -25.18
N ILE A 610 -22.07 -11.30 -24.46
CA ILE A 610 -23.50 -11.44 -24.21
C ILE A 610 -24.04 -10.23 -23.43
N LEU A 611 -23.36 -9.84 -22.37
CA LEU A 611 -23.75 -8.70 -21.54
C LEU A 611 -23.74 -7.39 -22.36
N LEU A 612 -22.74 -7.19 -23.22
CA LEU A 612 -22.67 -6.03 -24.12
C LEU A 612 -23.87 -5.96 -25.06
N VAL A 613 -24.20 -7.08 -25.71
CA VAL A 613 -25.35 -7.15 -26.63
C VAL A 613 -26.66 -6.86 -25.89
N PHE A 614 -26.81 -7.42 -24.68
CA PHE A 614 -28.00 -7.18 -23.84
C PHE A 614 -28.16 -5.70 -23.48
N LEU A 615 -27.09 -5.04 -23.03
CA LEU A 615 -27.10 -3.63 -22.68
C LEU A 615 -27.39 -2.72 -23.89
N GLU A 616 -26.88 -3.05 -25.06
CA GLU A 616 -27.15 -2.31 -26.30
C GLU A 616 -28.60 -2.45 -26.75
N GLN A 617 -29.19 -3.65 -26.65
CA GLN A 617 -30.60 -3.90 -26.94
C GLN A 617 -31.55 -3.16 -25.98
N GLY A 618 -31.22 -3.14 -24.68
CA GLY A 618 -31.97 -2.39 -23.66
C GLY A 618 -31.98 -0.87 -23.90
N LYS A 619 -30.89 -0.29 -24.45
CA LYS A 619 -30.86 1.11 -24.87
C LYS A 619 -31.76 1.39 -26.06
N ILE A 620 -31.83 0.47 -27.04
CA ILE A 620 -32.69 0.59 -28.21
C ILE A 620 -34.17 0.56 -27.83
N GLN A 621 -34.55 -0.24 -26.83
CA GLN A 621 -35.95 -0.29 -26.34
C GLN A 621 -36.36 0.97 -25.58
N ARG A 622 -35.45 1.58 -24.79
CA ARG A 622 -35.69 2.85 -24.06
C ARG A 622 -35.78 4.08 -24.98
N VAL A 623 -35.17 4.02 -26.15
CA VAL A 623 -35.24 5.11 -27.16
C VAL A 623 -36.51 5.02 -28.01
N LYS A 624 -37.16 3.83 -28.03
CA LYS A 624 -38.40 3.59 -28.78
C LYS A 624 -39.69 3.80 -27.96
N ASN A 625 -39.58 3.93 -26.65
CA ASN A 625 -40.64 4.31 -25.74
C ASN A 625 -40.48 5.75 -25.26
#